data_55069f49c94712a62084102e141865ed
#
_entry.id   55069f49c94712a62084102e141865ed
#
_cell.length_a   1.000
_cell.length_b   1.000
_cell.length_c   1.000
_cell.angle_alpha   90.00
_cell.angle_beta   90.00
_cell.angle_gamma   90.00
#
_symmetry.space_group_name_H-M   'P 1'
#
loop_
_entity.id
_entity.type
_entity.pdbx_description
1 polymer ?
#
loop_
_entity_poly.entity_id
_entity_poly.type
_entity_poly.pdbx_seq_one_letter_code
_entity_poly.pdbx_strand_id
1 'polypeptide(L)'
;MRTVFIGAVEGSALALLSLCDDGQEPDLVVTLPLEKSASHSDFADLGPIAQAHGITVHRTARTDDPALMQALAEMRPDLIMIIGWSQLVGAEMMALPRIGVLGFHPAPLPRMRGRAVIPWQILTGKQQGGATLFWIGEGIDDGPIAAQALFDIDPHTITARQLYDRAVSEMAGLLPPLLRRIDAGEVPSAPQDHTQASICARRRPEDGRIDWTRPAAEIERLIRAVGPPYPGATTTTMQGAVITVTHARLHPRGDYFIGMPGQVQDICCGCVTVMCGDGQCLDLLAWQGEGSLGRHSLLGRG
;
A
#
# COMPACT_ATOMS: atom_id res chain seq x y z
N MET A 1 4.02 21.25 -21.07
CA MET A 1 4.91 20.08 -20.77
C MET A 1 4.22 18.80 -21.21
N ARG A 2 4.87 17.89 -21.96
CA ARG A 2 4.29 16.57 -22.31
C ARG A 2 4.49 15.58 -21.18
N THR A 3 3.40 15.03 -20.68
CA THR A 3 3.43 14.19 -19.49
C THR A 3 2.79 12.82 -19.72
N VAL A 4 3.35 11.81 -19.07
CA VAL A 4 2.82 10.44 -19.07
C VAL A 4 2.53 10.04 -17.62
N PHE A 5 1.38 9.43 -17.41
CA PHE A 5 0.96 8.91 -16.11
C PHE A 5 0.85 7.38 -16.17
N ILE A 6 1.56 6.69 -15.29
CA ILE A 6 1.59 5.21 -15.20
C ILE A 6 1.05 4.80 -13.82
N GLY A 7 -0.03 4.02 -13.80
CA GLY A 7 -0.63 3.55 -12.56
C GLY A 7 -1.79 2.58 -12.77
N ALA A 8 -2.21 1.90 -11.68
CA ALA A 8 -3.27 0.90 -11.77
C ALA A 8 -3.97 0.60 -10.43
N VAL A 9 -3.83 1.47 -9.44
CA VAL A 9 -4.39 1.26 -8.10
C VAL A 9 -5.23 2.45 -7.66
N GLU A 10 -5.98 2.31 -6.56
CA GLU A 10 -6.82 3.39 -6.01
C GLU A 10 -6.05 4.72 -5.85
N GLY A 11 -4.82 4.65 -5.36
CA GLY A 11 -3.96 5.83 -5.23
C GLY A 11 -3.62 6.49 -6.57
N SER A 12 -3.48 5.68 -7.64
CA SER A 12 -3.28 6.20 -8.99
C SER A 12 -4.51 6.91 -9.52
N ALA A 13 -5.71 6.37 -9.24
CA ALA A 13 -6.96 6.99 -9.64
C ALA A 13 -7.14 8.35 -8.97
N LEU A 14 -6.88 8.46 -7.67
CA LEU A 14 -6.96 9.73 -6.95
C LEU A 14 -5.92 10.75 -7.46
N ALA A 15 -4.69 10.32 -7.73
CA ALA A 15 -3.66 11.16 -8.31
C ALA A 15 -4.05 11.70 -9.70
N LEU A 16 -4.55 10.83 -10.58
CA LEU A 16 -4.99 11.23 -11.91
C LEU A 16 -6.16 12.23 -11.84
N LEU A 17 -7.16 11.95 -10.98
CA LEU A 17 -8.27 12.88 -10.75
C LEU A 17 -7.79 14.23 -10.25
N SER A 18 -6.86 14.27 -9.28
CA SER A 18 -6.33 15.53 -8.76
C SER A 18 -5.61 16.36 -9.82
N LEU A 19 -4.96 15.73 -10.79
CA LEU A 19 -4.34 16.40 -11.92
C LEU A 19 -5.39 16.93 -12.91
N CYS A 20 -6.41 16.13 -13.23
CA CYS A 20 -7.49 16.54 -14.13
C CYS A 20 -8.31 17.70 -13.53
N ASP A 21 -8.63 17.64 -12.24
CA ASP A 21 -9.34 18.72 -11.52
C ASP A 21 -8.54 20.05 -11.50
N ASP A 22 -7.21 19.96 -11.58
CA ASP A 22 -6.31 21.13 -11.63
C ASP A 22 -5.97 21.58 -13.08
N GLY A 23 -6.56 20.93 -14.09
CA GLY A 23 -6.31 21.25 -15.51
C GLY A 23 -4.91 20.85 -15.99
N GLN A 24 -4.33 19.81 -15.43
CA GLN A 24 -3.01 19.28 -15.75
C GLN A 24 -3.09 17.84 -16.27
N GLU A 25 -4.03 17.58 -17.16
CA GLU A 25 -4.24 16.26 -17.75
C GLU A 25 -2.97 15.74 -18.41
N PRO A 26 -2.56 14.48 -18.13
CA PRO A 26 -1.45 13.88 -18.85
C PRO A 26 -1.81 13.58 -20.31
N ASP A 27 -0.84 13.62 -21.20
CA ASP A 27 -1.05 13.31 -22.63
C ASP A 27 -1.30 11.81 -22.86
N LEU A 28 -0.80 10.96 -21.95
CA LEU A 28 -0.93 9.51 -22.01
C LEU A 28 -1.11 8.93 -20.60
N VAL A 29 -2.12 8.08 -20.44
CA VAL A 29 -2.28 7.21 -19.27
C VAL A 29 -1.90 5.78 -19.64
N VAL A 30 -0.98 5.20 -18.88
CA VAL A 30 -0.60 3.78 -18.97
C VAL A 30 -1.17 3.04 -17.77
N THR A 31 -1.95 1.99 -18.03
CA THR A 31 -2.59 1.22 -16.97
C THR A 31 -2.63 -0.28 -17.29
N LEU A 32 -2.95 -1.10 -16.30
CA LEU A 32 -3.05 -2.54 -16.48
C LEU A 32 -4.25 -2.94 -17.36
N PRO A 33 -4.12 -4.04 -18.12
CA PRO A 33 -5.28 -4.72 -18.70
C PRO A 33 -6.23 -5.22 -17.61
N LEU A 34 -7.55 -5.19 -17.88
CA LEU A 34 -8.58 -5.58 -16.90
C LEU A 34 -8.42 -7.04 -16.43
N GLU A 35 -7.90 -7.91 -17.29
CA GLU A 35 -7.66 -9.32 -16.97
C GLU A 35 -6.58 -9.53 -15.91
N LYS A 36 -5.80 -8.48 -15.60
CA LYS A 36 -4.76 -8.48 -14.55
C LYS A 36 -5.26 -7.90 -13.23
N SER A 37 -6.52 -7.45 -13.13
CA SER A 37 -7.09 -6.86 -11.92
C SER A 37 -6.94 -7.74 -10.68
N ALA A 38 -7.15 -9.04 -10.81
CA ALA A 38 -7.06 -9.99 -9.70
C ALA A 38 -5.66 -10.11 -9.06
N SER A 39 -4.61 -9.60 -9.71
CA SER A 39 -3.24 -9.61 -9.18
C SER A 39 -2.92 -8.46 -8.22
N HIS A 40 -3.84 -7.51 -8.05
CA HIS A 40 -3.68 -6.34 -7.20
C HIS A 40 -4.89 -6.19 -6.26
N SER A 41 -4.65 -6.08 -4.96
CA SER A 41 -5.71 -5.96 -3.95
C SER A 41 -6.44 -4.61 -3.97
N ASP A 42 -5.78 -3.57 -4.47
CA ASP A 42 -6.27 -2.19 -4.58
C ASP A 42 -6.35 -1.72 -6.05
N PHE A 43 -6.60 -2.66 -6.98
CA PHE A 43 -6.70 -2.35 -8.41
C PHE A 43 -7.79 -1.30 -8.68
N ALA A 44 -7.45 -0.30 -9.50
CA ALA A 44 -8.37 0.67 -10.05
C ALA A 44 -8.14 0.82 -11.56
N ASP A 45 -9.21 0.71 -12.35
CA ASP A 45 -9.14 0.97 -13.79
C ASP A 45 -9.11 2.48 -14.04
N LEU A 46 -8.01 2.99 -14.60
CA LEU A 46 -7.85 4.39 -14.95
C LEU A 46 -8.52 4.76 -16.30
N GLY A 47 -8.94 3.76 -17.08
CA GLY A 47 -9.54 3.98 -18.39
C GLY A 47 -10.76 4.92 -18.39
N PRO A 48 -11.74 4.70 -17.50
CA PRO A 48 -12.91 5.59 -17.42
C PRO A 48 -12.58 7.05 -17.09
N ILE A 49 -11.60 7.27 -16.17
CA ILE A 49 -11.15 8.63 -15.83
C ILE A 49 -10.47 9.28 -17.04
N ALA A 50 -9.54 8.57 -17.66
CA ALA A 50 -8.84 9.07 -18.84
C ALA A 50 -9.80 9.38 -20.00
N GLN A 51 -10.77 8.51 -20.24
CA GLN A 51 -11.79 8.71 -21.28
C GLN A 51 -12.66 9.95 -21.03
N ALA A 52 -13.07 10.18 -19.77
CA ALA A 52 -13.87 11.35 -19.39
C ALA A 52 -13.14 12.68 -19.65
N HIS A 53 -11.80 12.67 -19.62
CA HIS A 53 -10.94 13.83 -19.84
C HIS A 53 -10.26 13.83 -21.23
N GLY A 54 -10.64 12.94 -22.14
CA GLY A 54 -10.08 12.89 -23.49
C GLY A 54 -8.62 12.46 -23.57
N ILE A 55 -8.10 11.79 -22.53
CA ILE A 55 -6.71 11.35 -22.44
C ILE A 55 -6.54 10.01 -23.15
N THR A 56 -5.47 9.86 -23.93
CA THR A 56 -5.12 8.58 -24.57
C THR A 56 -4.75 7.53 -23.53
N VAL A 57 -5.22 6.29 -23.70
CA VAL A 57 -4.93 5.17 -22.79
C VAL A 57 -4.12 4.08 -23.50
N HIS A 58 -3.02 3.67 -22.91
CA HIS A 58 -2.26 2.48 -23.30
C HIS A 58 -2.37 1.41 -22.21
N ARG A 59 -2.82 0.20 -22.57
CA ARG A 59 -2.95 -0.90 -21.63
C ARG A 59 -1.82 -1.90 -21.81
N THR A 60 -1.02 -2.07 -20.77
CA THR A 60 0.06 -3.07 -20.74
C THR A 60 0.23 -3.65 -19.36
N ALA A 61 0.75 -4.88 -19.29
CA ALA A 61 1.13 -5.52 -18.04
C ALA A 61 2.61 -5.30 -17.68
N ARG A 62 3.40 -4.62 -18.53
CA ARG A 62 4.86 -4.49 -18.39
C ARG A 62 5.35 -3.11 -18.78
N THR A 63 6.29 -2.58 -17.99
CA THR A 63 6.97 -1.30 -18.29
C THR A 63 7.93 -1.40 -19.48
N ASP A 64 8.45 -2.59 -19.78
CA ASP A 64 9.35 -2.87 -20.90
C ASP A 64 8.60 -3.42 -22.14
N ASP A 65 7.30 -3.17 -22.24
CA ASP A 65 6.49 -3.53 -23.42
C ASP A 65 6.99 -2.78 -24.65
N PRO A 66 7.34 -3.47 -25.76
CA PRO A 66 7.89 -2.81 -26.93
C PRO A 66 6.98 -1.76 -27.56
N ALA A 67 5.67 -1.98 -27.57
CA ALA A 67 4.72 -1.03 -28.12
C ALA A 67 4.62 0.23 -27.24
N LEU A 68 4.63 0.09 -25.90
CA LEU A 68 4.74 1.20 -24.98
C LEU A 68 6.03 1.98 -25.19
N MET A 69 7.18 1.28 -25.22
CA MET A 69 8.48 1.92 -25.38
C MET A 69 8.59 2.70 -26.69
N GLN A 70 8.06 2.14 -27.79
CA GLN A 70 7.98 2.85 -29.07
C GLN A 70 7.09 4.11 -28.96
N ALA A 71 5.89 3.99 -28.40
CA ALA A 71 4.98 5.13 -28.22
C ALA A 71 5.62 6.25 -27.39
N LEU A 72 6.33 5.91 -26.29
CA LEU A 72 7.03 6.88 -25.45
C LEU A 72 8.21 7.54 -26.20
N ALA A 73 8.96 6.78 -27.00
CA ALA A 73 10.07 7.30 -27.79
C ALA A 73 9.58 8.29 -28.88
N GLU A 74 8.46 7.99 -29.54
CA GLU A 74 7.82 8.89 -30.51
C GLU A 74 7.24 10.14 -29.85
N MET A 75 6.59 10.00 -28.69
CA MET A 75 5.99 11.11 -27.93
C MET A 75 7.06 12.07 -27.39
N ARG A 76 8.25 11.54 -27.00
CA ARG A 76 9.32 12.31 -26.32
C ARG A 76 8.76 13.08 -25.11
N PRO A 77 8.35 12.38 -24.06
CA PRO A 77 7.76 13.02 -22.87
C PRO A 77 8.79 13.92 -22.17
N ASP A 78 8.29 14.99 -21.54
CA ASP A 78 9.08 15.79 -20.64
C ASP A 78 9.19 15.12 -19.26
N LEU A 79 8.08 14.53 -18.77
CA LEU A 79 7.97 13.91 -17.46
C LEU A 79 7.17 12.62 -17.55
N ILE A 80 7.62 11.57 -16.87
CA ILE A 80 6.85 10.36 -16.61
C ILE A 80 6.55 10.28 -15.12
N MET A 81 5.28 10.12 -14.76
CA MET A 81 4.82 9.92 -13.38
C MET A 81 4.44 8.46 -13.18
N ILE A 82 5.05 7.80 -12.18
CA ILE A 82 4.76 6.39 -11.85
C ILE A 82 4.18 6.34 -10.44
N ILE A 83 2.88 6.17 -10.35
CA ILE A 83 2.13 6.20 -9.09
C ILE A 83 1.30 4.94 -8.96
N GLY A 84 1.59 4.09 -7.98
CA GLY A 84 0.87 2.84 -7.76
C GLY A 84 1.12 1.80 -8.85
N TRP A 85 2.39 1.61 -9.20
CA TRP A 85 2.85 0.59 -10.14
C TRP A 85 3.93 -0.26 -9.50
N SER A 86 3.73 -1.58 -9.43
CA SER A 86 4.57 -2.48 -8.62
C SER A 86 5.79 -3.04 -9.35
N GLN A 87 6.03 -2.64 -10.61
CA GLN A 87 7.18 -3.11 -11.39
C GLN A 87 8.36 -2.15 -11.31
N LEU A 88 9.55 -2.68 -11.48
CA LEU A 88 10.76 -1.87 -11.61
C LEU A 88 10.76 -1.10 -12.95
N VAL A 89 11.28 0.09 -12.90
CA VAL A 89 11.49 0.94 -14.08
C VAL A 89 12.86 0.64 -14.65
N GLY A 90 12.93 0.19 -15.90
CA GLY A 90 14.18 -0.09 -16.58
C GLY A 90 14.93 1.19 -16.99
N ALA A 91 16.26 1.07 -17.15
CA ALA A 91 17.12 2.19 -17.56
C ALA A 91 16.68 2.85 -18.87
N GLU A 92 16.16 2.07 -19.81
CA GLU A 92 15.63 2.59 -21.09
C GLU A 92 14.47 3.55 -20.87
N MET A 93 13.49 3.19 -20.01
CA MET A 93 12.36 4.09 -19.69
C MET A 93 12.82 5.32 -18.92
N MET A 94 13.77 5.16 -18.00
CA MET A 94 14.33 6.30 -17.23
C MET A 94 15.03 7.32 -18.12
N ALA A 95 15.58 6.91 -19.25
CA ALA A 95 16.28 7.78 -20.18
C ALA A 95 15.36 8.52 -21.18
N LEU A 96 14.07 8.15 -21.28
CA LEU A 96 13.17 8.75 -22.27
C LEU A 96 12.72 10.17 -21.93
N PRO A 97 12.30 10.50 -20.69
CA PRO A 97 11.79 11.82 -20.37
C PRO A 97 12.92 12.85 -20.24
N ARG A 98 12.68 14.06 -20.75
CA ARG A 98 13.66 15.15 -20.69
C ARG A 98 13.97 15.62 -19.26
N ILE A 99 12.98 15.60 -18.35
CA ILE A 99 13.13 16.05 -16.96
C ILE A 99 13.46 14.86 -16.06
N GLY A 100 12.70 13.77 -16.17
CA GLY A 100 12.92 12.57 -15.39
C GLY A 100 11.66 11.76 -15.14
N VAL A 101 11.80 10.74 -14.30
CA VAL A 101 10.69 9.87 -13.85
C VAL A 101 10.39 10.17 -12.40
N LEU A 102 9.16 10.60 -12.12
CA LEU A 102 8.67 10.91 -10.77
C LEU A 102 7.95 9.68 -10.21
N GLY A 103 8.33 9.23 -9.03
CA GLY A 103 7.70 8.14 -8.30
C GLY A 103 6.95 8.63 -7.06
N PHE A 104 6.06 7.79 -6.54
CA PHE A 104 5.40 7.99 -5.25
C PHE A 104 5.75 6.87 -4.28
N HIS A 105 6.10 7.23 -3.05
CA HIS A 105 6.36 6.30 -1.97
C HIS A 105 5.56 6.69 -0.71
N PRO A 106 4.67 5.81 -0.17
CA PRO A 106 3.80 6.13 0.96
C PRO A 106 4.53 5.95 2.31
N ALA A 107 5.68 6.62 2.44
CA ALA A 107 6.49 6.62 3.65
C ALA A 107 7.37 7.88 3.71
N PRO A 108 7.93 8.22 4.90
CA PRO A 108 8.78 9.39 5.11
C PRO A 108 10.23 9.11 4.65
N LEU A 109 10.50 9.12 3.32
CA LEU A 109 11.87 8.97 2.82
C LEU A 109 12.82 9.98 3.48
N PRO A 110 14.07 9.58 3.78
CA PRO A 110 14.81 8.36 3.38
C PRO A 110 14.49 7.11 4.21
N ARG A 111 13.66 7.23 5.24
CA ARG A 111 13.26 6.09 6.05
C ARG A 111 12.23 5.24 5.32
N MET A 112 12.29 3.91 5.56
CA MET A 112 11.31 2.96 5.07
C MET A 112 11.24 2.88 3.54
N ARG A 113 12.38 2.91 2.83
CA ARG A 113 12.49 2.54 1.42
C ARG A 113 12.03 1.10 1.20
N GLY A 114 11.73 0.72 -0.03
CA GLY A 114 11.45 -0.67 -0.40
C GLY A 114 9.96 -1.00 -0.42
N ARG A 115 9.60 -2.19 0.06
CA ARG A 115 8.25 -2.74 -0.19
C ARG A 115 7.42 -2.89 1.07
N ALA A 116 6.09 -2.99 0.87
CA ALA A 116 5.12 -3.23 1.94
C ALA A 116 5.22 -2.21 3.10
N VAL A 117 5.52 -0.95 2.78
CA VAL A 117 5.83 0.07 3.79
C VAL A 117 4.64 0.45 4.66
N ILE A 118 3.41 0.37 4.16
CA ILE A 118 2.20 0.58 4.97
C ILE A 118 2.12 -0.45 6.11
N PRO A 119 2.13 -1.79 5.85
CA PRO A 119 2.19 -2.78 6.91
C PRO A 119 3.39 -2.59 7.85
N TRP A 120 4.58 -2.32 7.31
CA TRP A 120 5.78 -2.18 8.15
C TRP A 120 5.74 -0.98 9.08
N GLN A 121 5.14 0.15 8.68
CA GLN A 121 4.94 1.30 9.57
C GLN A 121 4.10 0.91 10.78
N ILE A 122 3.01 0.17 10.57
CA ILE A 122 2.11 -0.28 11.65
C ILE A 122 2.80 -1.34 12.52
N LEU A 123 3.37 -2.38 11.92
CA LEU A 123 4.04 -3.48 12.62
C LEU A 123 5.18 -3.01 13.51
N THR A 124 5.93 -1.99 13.07
CA THR A 124 7.05 -1.43 13.83
C THR A 124 6.66 -0.25 14.72
N GLY A 125 5.36 0.04 14.85
CA GLY A 125 4.84 1.06 15.76
C GLY A 125 5.34 2.48 15.44
N LYS A 126 5.43 2.85 14.16
CA LYS A 126 5.87 4.19 13.76
C LYS A 126 4.84 5.23 14.19
N GLN A 127 5.33 6.34 14.73
CA GLN A 127 4.53 7.50 15.12
C GLN A 127 4.47 8.59 14.06
N GLN A 128 5.26 8.46 13.01
CA GLN A 128 5.30 9.39 11.87
C GLN A 128 5.18 8.61 10.57
N GLY A 129 4.24 8.99 9.74
CA GLY A 129 4.08 8.57 8.36
C GLY A 129 4.50 9.66 7.39
N GLY A 130 4.41 9.35 6.10
CA GLY A 130 4.73 10.30 5.06
C GLY A 130 4.18 9.90 3.71
N ALA A 131 4.10 10.91 2.85
CA ALA A 131 3.82 10.79 1.43
C ALA A 131 4.97 11.49 0.69
N THR A 132 5.75 10.75 -0.08
CA THR A 132 6.93 11.27 -0.75
C THR A 132 6.83 11.11 -2.26
N LEU A 133 6.89 12.22 -2.98
CA LEU A 133 7.15 12.27 -4.42
C LEU A 133 8.66 12.44 -4.60
N PHE A 134 9.28 11.54 -5.36
CA PHE A 134 10.74 11.50 -5.52
C PHE A 134 11.13 11.16 -6.96
N TRP A 135 12.31 11.57 -7.38
CA TRP A 135 12.86 11.20 -8.69
C TRP A 135 13.37 9.78 -8.64
N ILE A 136 12.88 8.92 -9.53
CA ILE A 136 13.32 7.52 -9.58
C ILE A 136 14.76 7.48 -10.09
N GLY A 137 15.62 6.81 -9.31
CA GLY A 137 17.02 6.53 -9.62
C GLY A 137 17.30 5.05 -9.81
N GLU A 138 18.57 4.68 -9.82
CA GLU A 138 19.00 3.28 -10.01
C GLU A 138 18.83 2.43 -8.75
N GLY A 139 18.82 3.04 -7.58
CA GLY A 139 18.68 2.35 -6.31
C GLY A 139 17.23 2.19 -5.85
N ILE A 140 17.05 1.61 -4.68
CA ILE A 140 15.72 1.36 -4.11
C ILE A 140 15.23 2.64 -3.42
N ASP A 141 14.28 3.36 -4.03
CA ASP A 141 13.64 4.58 -3.52
C ASP A 141 14.64 5.60 -2.94
N ASP A 142 15.81 5.71 -3.57
CA ASP A 142 16.96 6.48 -3.05
C ASP A 142 17.18 7.81 -3.78
N GLY A 143 16.43 8.06 -4.83
CA GLY A 143 16.53 9.28 -5.61
C GLY A 143 16.06 10.53 -4.84
N PRO A 144 16.38 11.73 -5.33
CA PRO A 144 16.09 12.98 -4.63
C PRO A 144 14.58 13.21 -4.42
N ILE A 145 14.22 13.82 -3.30
CA ILE A 145 12.85 14.17 -2.97
C ILE A 145 12.41 15.40 -3.77
N ALA A 146 11.31 15.27 -4.49
CA ALA A 146 10.67 16.36 -5.22
C ALA A 146 9.66 17.12 -4.34
N ALA A 147 8.84 16.38 -3.57
CA ALA A 147 7.93 16.92 -2.57
C ALA A 147 7.65 15.87 -1.50
N GLN A 148 7.38 16.30 -0.27
CA GLN A 148 7.07 15.39 0.83
C GLN A 148 6.11 16.05 1.82
N ALA A 149 5.13 15.28 2.28
CA ALA A 149 4.32 15.60 3.45
C ALA A 149 4.57 14.57 4.54
N LEU A 150 4.81 15.05 5.76
CA LEU A 150 4.92 14.22 6.96
C LEU A 150 3.66 14.40 7.79
N PHE A 151 3.20 13.33 8.46
CA PHE A 151 2.03 13.36 9.31
C PHE A 151 2.17 12.40 10.49
N ASP A 152 1.46 12.69 11.58
CA ASP A 152 1.47 11.84 12.77
C ASP A 152 0.61 10.58 12.56
N ILE A 153 1.06 9.50 13.17
CA ILE A 153 0.37 8.20 13.23
C ILE A 153 0.17 7.84 14.70
N ASP A 154 -1.05 7.47 15.08
CA ASP A 154 -1.26 6.77 16.35
C ASP A 154 -0.95 5.27 16.16
N PRO A 155 0.18 4.75 16.67
CA PRO A 155 0.59 3.37 16.45
C PRO A 155 -0.34 2.34 17.12
N HIS A 156 -1.21 2.77 18.02
CA HIS A 156 -2.12 1.89 18.76
C HIS A 156 -3.46 1.66 18.04
N THR A 157 -3.85 2.56 17.16
CA THR A 157 -5.19 2.51 16.53
C THR A 157 -5.16 2.50 15.02
N ILE A 158 -4.11 3.02 14.38
CA ILE A 158 -4.04 3.14 12.93
C ILE A 158 -4.20 1.78 12.24
N THR A 159 -5.06 1.72 11.22
CA THR A 159 -5.22 0.57 10.33
C THR A 159 -4.49 0.78 9.00
N ALA A 160 -4.26 -0.31 8.26
CA ALA A 160 -3.66 -0.23 6.94
C ALA A 160 -4.46 0.66 5.98
N ARG A 161 -5.80 0.57 6.01
CA ARG A 161 -6.68 1.42 5.19
C ARG A 161 -6.52 2.91 5.52
N GLN A 162 -6.57 3.26 6.80
CA GLN A 162 -6.43 4.65 7.22
C GLN A 162 -5.06 5.25 6.86
N LEU A 163 -3.99 4.48 7.07
CA LEU A 163 -2.64 4.94 6.73
C LEU A 163 -2.46 5.09 5.22
N TYR A 164 -2.96 4.14 4.43
CA TYR A 164 -2.95 4.20 2.98
C TYR A 164 -3.73 5.42 2.47
N ASP A 165 -4.97 5.60 2.92
CA ASP A 165 -5.82 6.72 2.51
C ASP A 165 -5.17 8.07 2.85
N ARG A 166 -4.58 8.19 4.04
CA ARG A 166 -3.87 9.40 4.44
C ARG A 166 -2.68 9.68 3.53
N ALA A 167 -1.81 8.70 3.27
CA ALA A 167 -0.64 8.89 2.42
C ALA A 167 -1.03 9.25 0.97
N VAL A 168 -2.08 8.59 0.43
CA VAL A 168 -2.57 8.86 -0.92
C VAL A 168 -3.22 10.25 -1.01
N SER A 169 -3.98 10.66 0.00
CA SER A 169 -4.57 12.01 0.05
C SER A 169 -3.50 13.11 0.10
N GLU A 170 -2.46 12.93 0.91
CA GLU A 170 -1.33 13.87 0.95
C GLU A 170 -0.61 13.94 -0.40
N MET A 171 -0.36 12.80 -1.03
CA MET A 171 0.26 12.74 -2.36
C MET A 171 -0.58 13.48 -3.41
N ALA A 172 -1.90 13.26 -3.43
CA ALA A 172 -2.81 13.93 -4.36
C ALA A 172 -2.80 15.46 -4.16
N GLY A 173 -2.64 15.93 -2.91
CA GLY A 173 -2.48 17.35 -2.61
C GLY A 173 -1.12 17.94 -3.02
N LEU A 174 -0.05 17.13 -3.00
CA LEU A 174 1.30 17.55 -3.38
C LEU A 174 1.52 17.60 -4.88
N LEU A 175 0.86 16.72 -5.66
CA LEU A 175 1.19 16.47 -7.06
C LEU A 175 0.88 17.66 -7.97
N PRO A 176 -0.32 18.27 -7.99
CA PRO A 176 -0.63 19.40 -8.88
C PRO A 176 0.28 20.62 -8.65
N PRO A 177 0.52 21.10 -7.41
CA PRO A 177 1.42 22.23 -7.19
C PRO A 177 2.87 21.90 -7.58
N LEU A 178 3.32 20.66 -7.42
CA LEU A 178 4.64 20.23 -7.88
C LEU A 178 4.74 20.31 -9.41
N LEU A 179 3.74 19.84 -10.16
CA LEU A 179 3.75 19.91 -11.60
C LEU A 179 3.75 21.33 -12.11
N ARG A 180 2.99 22.26 -11.49
CA ARG A 180 3.05 23.69 -11.85
C ARG A 180 4.46 24.28 -11.70
N ARG A 181 5.18 23.93 -10.64
CA ARG A 181 6.57 24.35 -10.44
C ARG A 181 7.49 23.79 -11.52
N ILE A 182 7.33 22.49 -11.83
CA ILE A 182 8.13 21.83 -12.88
C ILE A 182 7.86 22.47 -14.24
N ASP A 183 6.61 22.77 -14.58
CA ASP A 183 6.24 23.44 -15.84
C ASP A 183 6.79 24.88 -15.92
N ALA A 184 6.90 25.55 -14.78
CA ALA A 184 7.56 26.86 -14.68
C ALA A 184 9.11 26.79 -14.74
N GLY A 185 9.70 25.59 -14.90
CA GLY A 185 11.13 25.38 -15.01
C GLY A 185 11.84 25.12 -13.68
N GLU A 186 11.12 25.03 -12.56
CA GLU A 186 11.66 24.61 -11.28
C GLU A 186 11.62 23.09 -11.17
N VAL A 187 12.75 22.43 -10.99
CA VAL A 187 12.82 20.96 -10.76
C VAL A 187 13.27 20.73 -9.31
N PRO A 188 12.34 20.70 -8.33
CA PRO A 188 12.70 20.47 -6.94
C PRO A 188 13.39 19.12 -6.78
N SER A 189 14.53 19.09 -6.10
CA SER A 189 15.40 17.91 -6.03
C SER A 189 16.26 17.99 -4.76
N ALA A 190 15.67 17.61 -3.61
CA ALA A 190 16.38 17.56 -2.34
C ALA A 190 17.05 16.19 -2.16
N PRO A 191 18.39 16.12 -2.04
CA PRO A 191 19.08 14.84 -1.80
C PRO A 191 18.59 14.17 -0.53
N GLN A 192 18.45 12.84 -0.55
CA GLN A 192 18.14 12.07 0.64
C GLN A 192 19.39 11.90 1.53
N ASP A 193 19.24 12.05 2.84
CA ASP A 193 20.29 11.67 3.80
C ASP A 193 20.35 10.15 3.95
N HIS A 194 21.28 9.51 3.25
CA HIS A 194 21.44 8.07 3.27
C HIS A 194 21.80 7.49 4.66
N THR A 195 22.32 8.31 5.58
CA THR A 195 22.60 7.86 6.95
C THR A 195 21.34 7.61 7.78
N GLN A 196 20.20 8.20 7.36
CA GLN A 196 18.89 8.01 7.98
C GLN A 196 18.06 6.93 7.27
N ALA A 197 18.59 6.33 6.20
CA ALA A 197 17.83 5.39 5.39
C ALA A 197 17.57 4.08 6.14
N SER A 198 16.39 3.51 5.90
CA SER A 198 16.06 2.13 6.26
C SER A 198 15.29 1.48 5.12
N ILE A 199 15.41 0.15 5.00
CA ILE A 199 14.82 -0.60 3.90
C ILE A 199 13.83 -1.62 4.45
N CYS A 200 12.61 -1.59 3.91
CA CYS A 200 11.54 -2.54 4.21
C CYS A 200 11.60 -3.74 3.25
N ALA A 201 11.54 -4.92 3.81
CA ALA A 201 11.48 -6.17 3.04
C ALA A 201 10.10 -6.34 2.39
N ARG A 202 10.07 -7.12 1.30
CA ARG A 202 8.82 -7.59 0.71
C ARG A 202 8.08 -8.47 1.72
N ARG A 203 6.77 -8.32 1.81
CA ARG A 203 5.88 -9.25 2.52
C ARG A 203 5.15 -10.15 1.51
N ARG A 204 4.87 -11.36 1.96
CA ARG A 204 4.07 -12.36 1.24
C ARG A 204 2.77 -12.63 2.01
N PRO A 205 1.75 -13.24 1.41
CA PRO A 205 0.52 -13.59 2.13
C PRO A 205 0.76 -14.43 3.39
N GLU A 206 1.74 -15.35 3.36
CA GLU A 206 2.12 -16.21 4.49
C GLU A 206 2.62 -15.42 5.70
N ASP A 207 3.20 -14.24 5.48
CA ASP A 207 3.64 -13.33 6.55
C ASP A 207 2.48 -12.71 7.33
N GLY A 208 1.25 -12.87 6.83
CA GLY A 208 0.01 -12.50 7.50
C GLY A 208 -0.59 -13.63 8.36
N ARG A 209 0.05 -14.79 8.47
CA ARG A 209 -0.43 -15.89 9.31
C ARG A 209 -0.34 -15.51 10.78
N ILE A 210 -1.45 -15.71 11.50
CA ILE A 210 -1.52 -15.44 12.93
C ILE A 210 -0.79 -16.56 13.71
N ASP A 211 0.18 -16.15 14.47
CA ASP A 211 0.82 -17.00 15.50
C ASP A 211 0.16 -16.71 16.86
N TRP A 212 -0.75 -17.57 17.27
CA TRP A 212 -1.48 -17.42 18.53
C TRP A 212 -0.62 -17.51 19.77
N THR A 213 0.63 -17.97 19.66
CA THR A 213 1.58 -17.97 20.78
C THR A 213 2.16 -16.59 21.09
N ARG A 214 1.93 -15.61 20.23
CA ARG A 214 2.34 -14.22 20.44
C ARG A 214 1.38 -13.49 21.39
N PRO A 215 1.85 -12.37 22.00
CA PRO A 215 0.98 -11.50 22.81
C PRO A 215 -0.22 -10.96 22.02
N ALA A 216 -1.35 -10.79 22.69
CA ALA A 216 -2.59 -10.29 22.09
C ALA A 216 -2.41 -8.95 21.36
N ALA A 217 -1.64 -8.01 21.93
CA ALA A 217 -1.36 -6.72 21.33
C ALA A 217 -0.54 -6.81 20.01
N GLU A 218 0.32 -7.82 19.88
CA GLU A 218 1.10 -8.04 18.66
C GLU A 218 0.22 -8.65 17.56
N ILE A 219 -0.68 -9.58 17.92
CA ILE A 219 -1.62 -10.19 16.98
C ILE A 219 -2.63 -9.15 16.50
N GLU A 220 -3.16 -8.32 17.40
CA GLU A 220 -4.05 -7.21 17.06
C GLU A 220 -3.39 -6.25 16.06
N ARG A 221 -2.14 -5.87 16.34
CA ARG A 221 -1.36 -5.01 15.45
C ARG A 221 -1.12 -5.65 14.08
N LEU A 222 -0.85 -6.97 14.02
CA LEU A 222 -0.75 -7.70 12.76
C LEU A 222 -2.05 -7.59 11.96
N ILE A 223 -3.21 -7.84 12.60
CA ILE A 223 -4.51 -7.77 11.95
C ILE A 223 -4.76 -6.37 11.37
N ARG A 224 -4.47 -5.30 12.13
CA ARG A 224 -4.57 -3.93 11.62
C ARG A 224 -3.63 -3.63 10.46
N ALA A 225 -2.41 -4.18 10.52
CA ALA A 225 -1.36 -3.92 9.54
C ALA A 225 -1.62 -4.58 8.18
N VAL A 226 -2.30 -5.73 8.16
CA VAL A 226 -2.56 -6.51 6.93
C VAL A 226 -4.04 -6.58 6.57
N GLY A 227 -4.91 -5.87 7.29
CA GLY A 227 -6.32 -5.66 6.97
C GLY A 227 -6.50 -4.85 5.68
N PRO A 228 -7.73 -4.56 5.25
CA PRO A 228 -7.98 -3.84 4.01
C PRO A 228 -7.10 -2.59 3.84
N PRO A 229 -6.58 -2.33 2.61
CA PRO A 229 -6.85 -2.99 1.33
C PRO A 229 -6.07 -4.30 1.10
N TYR A 230 -5.30 -4.77 2.06
CA TYR A 230 -4.57 -6.04 1.98
C TYR A 230 -5.49 -7.23 2.32
N PRO A 231 -5.03 -8.47 2.02
CA PRO A 231 -5.88 -9.67 2.16
C PRO A 231 -6.41 -9.98 3.56
N GLY A 232 -5.80 -9.46 4.62
CA GLY A 232 -6.12 -9.79 6.01
C GLY A 232 -5.14 -10.77 6.65
N ALA A 233 -5.27 -10.94 7.98
CA ALA A 233 -4.49 -11.92 8.73
C ALA A 233 -5.17 -13.29 8.67
N THR A 234 -4.39 -14.36 8.49
CA THR A 234 -4.95 -15.71 8.30
C THR A 234 -4.70 -16.63 9.49
N THR A 235 -5.64 -17.51 9.76
CA THR A 235 -5.49 -18.62 10.67
C THR A 235 -6.17 -19.87 10.10
N THR A 236 -5.94 -21.04 10.69
CA THR A 236 -6.58 -22.29 10.27
C THR A 236 -7.45 -22.84 11.39
N THR A 237 -8.57 -23.45 11.03
CA THR A 237 -9.37 -24.27 11.96
C THR A 237 -8.72 -25.64 12.16
N MET A 238 -9.21 -26.42 13.14
CA MET A 238 -8.77 -27.81 13.35
C MET A 238 -9.04 -28.72 12.13
N GLN A 239 -9.99 -28.36 11.27
CA GLN A 239 -10.32 -29.08 10.05
C GLN A 239 -9.49 -28.61 8.85
N GLY A 240 -8.54 -27.68 9.06
CA GLY A 240 -7.68 -27.15 8.01
C GLY A 240 -8.30 -26.05 7.15
N ALA A 241 -9.52 -25.59 7.44
CA ALA A 241 -10.11 -24.47 6.73
C ALA A 241 -9.41 -23.16 7.07
N VAL A 242 -9.12 -22.35 6.06
CA VAL A 242 -8.48 -21.04 6.23
C VAL A 242 -9.54 -19.99 6.60
N ILE A 243 -9.27 -19.27 7.68
CA ILE A 243 -10.05 -18.12 8.13
C ILE A 243 -9.20 -16.86 7.95
N THR A 244 -9.74 -15.86 7.29
CA THR A 244 -9.11 -14.54 7.13
C THR A 244 -9.74 -13.56 8.10
N VAL A 245 -8.98 -13.06 9.05
CA VAL A 245 -9.41 -12.07 10.05
C VAL A 245 -9.04 -10.68 9.55
N THR A 246 -10.03 -9.80 9.47
CA THR A 246 -9.84 -8.42 9.00
C THR A 246 -9.95 -7.39 10.13
N HIS A 247 -10.68 -7.70 11.21
CA HIS A 247 -10.82 -6.82 12.36
C HIS A 247 -10.81 -7.61 13.66
N ALA A 248 -10.06 -7.09 14.63
CA ALA A 248 -10.04 -7.60 15.99
C ALA A 248 -9.79 -6.45 16.98
N ARG A 249 -10.04 -6.71 18.25
CA ARG A 249 -9.69 -5.82 19.36
C ARG A 249 -9.21 -6.62 20.55
N LEU A 250 -8.48 -5.99 21.44
CA LEU A 250 -8.18 -6.56 22.75
C LEU A 250 -9.48 -6.75 23.54
N HIS A 251 -9.65 -7.93 24.11
CA HIS A 251 -10.79 -8.20 24.98
C HIS A 251 -10.65 -7.39 26.29
N PRO A 252 -11.70 -6.65 26.75
CA PRO A 252 -11.59 -5.72 27.89
C PRO A 252 -11.30 -6.43 29.22
N ARG A 253 -11.55 -7.74 29.30
CA ARG A 253 -11.26 -8.62 30.42
C ARG A 253 -10.48 -9.83 29.93
N GLY A 254 -9.31 -9.58 29.29
CA GLY A 254 -8.56 -10.62 28.62
C GLY A 254 -8.03 -11.72 29.56
N ASP A 255 -7.81 -11.38 30.83
CA ASP A 255 -7.41 -12.27 31.91
C ASP A 255 -8.57 -13.07 32.56
N TYR A 256 -9.82 -12.83 32.13
CA TYR A 256 -11.01 -13.54 32.64
C TYR A 256 -11.01 -15.02 32.25
N PHE A 257 -10.46 -15.34 31.09
CA PHE A 257 -10.45 -16.69 30.55
C PHE A 257 -9.11 -17.39 30.86
N ILE A 258 -9.17 -18.69 31.02
CA ILE A 258 -7.99 -19.57 31.14
C ILE A 258 -8.07 -20.60 30.03
N GLY A 259 -7.03 -20.69 29.20
CA GLY A 259 -7.01 -21.61 28.07
C GLY A 259 -5.65 -21.66 27.38
N MET A 260 -5.60 -22.41 26.28
CA MET A 260 -4.38 -22.53 25.47
C MET A 260 -4.36 -21.47 24.38
N PRO A 261 -3.18 -20.99 23.94
CA PRO A 261 -3.07 -20.11 22.78
C PRO A 261 -3.80 -20.67 21.55
N GLY A 262 -4.60 -19.84 20.88
CA GLY A 262 -5.45 -20.21 19.76
C GLY A 262 -6.79 -20.85 20.14
N GLN A 263 -7.06 -21.08 21.42
CA GLN A 263 -8.32 -21.69 21.86
C GLN A 263 -9.44 -20.65 21.91
N VAL A 264 -10.55 -20.95 21.24
CA VAL A 264 -11.78 -20.14 21.29
C VAL A 264 -12.41 -20.28 22.68
N GLN A 265 -12.51 -19.18 23.40
CA GLN A 265 -13.02 -19.10 24.76
C GLN A 265 -14.53 -18.85 24.78
N ASP A 266 -14.98 -17.90 23.97
CA ASP A 266 -16.39 -17.54 23.88
C ASP A 266 -16.82 -17.15 22.49
N ILE A 267 -18.12 -17.25 22.24
CA ILE A 267 -18.79 -16.77 21.02
C ILE A 267 -20.03 -16.03 21.48
N CYS A 268 -19.98 -14.72 21.43
CA CYS A 268 -21.06 -13.86 21.90
C CYS A 268 -21.19 -12.61 21.05
N CYS A 269 -22.43 -12.18 20.79
CA CYS A 269 -22.73 -10.89 20.16
C CYS A 269 -22.02 -10.64 18.82
N GLY A 270 -21.82 -11.70 18.03
CA GLY A 270 -21.14 -11.63 16.73
C GLY A 270 -19.59 -11.57 16.83
N CYS A 271 -19.02 -11.75 18.02
CA CYS A 271 -17.57 -11.81 18.23
C CYS A 271 -17.13 -13.23 18.60
N VAL A 272 -15.88 -13.55 18.27
CA VAL A 272 -15.21 -14.78 18.70
C VAL A 272 -14.00 -14.40 19.54
N THR A 273 -14.04 -14.78 20.83
CA THR A 273 -12.96 -14.50 21.78
C THR A 273 -11.94 -15.63 21.75
N VAL A 274 -10.67 -15.30 21.47
CA VAL A 274 -9.59 -16.26 21.29
C VAL A 274 -8.45 -15.96 22.26
N MET A 275 -7.92 -16.98 22.94
CA MET A 275 -6.77 -16.90 23.84
C MET A 275 -5.48 -16.66 23.06
N CYS A 276 -4.64 -15.76 23.57
CA CYS A 276 -3.31 -15.47 23.03
C CYS A 276 -2.19 -15.97 23.96
N GLY A 277 -0.94 -15.86 23.51
CA GLY A 277 0.21 -16.45 24.19
C GLY A 277 0.58 -15.80 25.52
N ASP A 278 0.17 -14.58 25.76
CA ASP A 278 0.37 -13.83 27.02
C ASP A 278 -0.76 -14.01 28.05
N GLY A 279 -1.71 -14.92 27.78
CA GLY A 279 -2.86 -15.15 28.65
C GLY A 279 -3.95 -14.08 28.52
N GLN A 280 -3.80 -13.13 27.58
CA GLN A 280 -4.85 -12.19 27.22
C GLN A 280 -5.68 -12.74 26.06
N CYS A 281 -6.85 -12.15 25.80
CA CYS A 281 -7.73 -12.55 24.71
C CYS A 281 -7.91 -11.45 23.67
N LEU A 282 -8.18 -11.87 22.44
CA LEU A 282 -8.66 -11.05 21.35
C LEU A 282 -10.11 -11.38 21.01
N ASP A 283 -10.93 -10.35 20.78
CA ASP A 283 -12.20 -10.46 20.12
C ASP A 283 -12.01 -10.31 18.60
N LEU A 284 -12.29 -11.36 17.84
CA LEU A 284 -12.39 -11.30 16.39
C LEU A 284 -13.74 -10.69 16.04
N LEU A 285 -13.73 -9.54 15.33
CA LEU A 285 -14.93 -8.76 15.02
C LEU A 285 -15.42 -8.98 13.58
N ALA A 286 -14.49 -9.24 12.65
CA ALA A 286 -14.81 -9.53 11.27
C ALA A 286 -13.81 -10.55 10.70
N TRP A 287 -14.34 -11.56 10.04
CA TRP A 287 -13.58 -12.61 9.37
C TRP A 287 -14.33 -13.18 8.18
N GLN A 288 -13.61 -13.88 7.31
CA GLN A 288 -14.12 -14.58 6.13
C GLN A 288 -13.56 -16.01 6.09
N GLY A 289 -14.27 -16.92 5.45
CA GLY A 289 -13.89 -18.31 5.27
C GLY A 289 -15.01 -19.25 5.70
N GLU A 290 -14.94 -20.51 5.24
CA GLU A 290 -16.00 -21.51 5.44
C GLU A 290 -15.85 -22.35 6.73
N GLY A 291 -14.90 -21.98 7.60
CA GLY A 291 -14.63 -22.73 8.83
C GLY A 291 -15.57 -22.37 9.98
N SER A 292 -16.04 -23.39 10.71
CA SER A 292 -16.77 -23.18 11.96
C SER A 292 -15.82 -22.84 13.11
N LEU A 293 -16.06 -21.70 13.76
CA LEU A 293 -15.36 -21.28 14.98
C LEU A 293 -16.20 -21.72 16.20
N GLY A 294 -15.99 -22.93 16.68
CA GLY A 294 -16.74 -23.46 17.84
C GLY A 294 -16.02 -23.15 19.18
N ARG A 295 -16.77 -23.00 20.29
CA ARG A 295 -16.17 -22.92 21.63
C ARG A 295 -15.21 -24.09 21.87
N HIS A 296 -14.08 -23.80 22.49
CA HIS A 296 -12.99 -24.73 22.79
C HIS A 296 -12.28 -25.33 21.57
N SER A 297 -12.65 -24.95 20.33
CA SER A 297 -11.83 -25.29 19.17
C SER A 297 -10.50 -24.56 19.20
N LEU A 298 -9.48 -25.14 18.56
CA LEU A 298 -8.14 -24.56 18.46
C LEU A 298 -7.92 -23.99 17.05
N LEU A 299 -7.39 -22.79 16.98
CA LEU A 299 -6.97 -22.14 15.77
C LEU A 299 -5.46 -22.22 15.59
N GLY A 300 -4.98 -22.21 14.34
CA GLY A 300 -3.56 -22.14 14.01
C GLY A 300 -2.78 -23.44 14.15
N ARG A 301 -3.42 -24.56 14.42
CA ARG A 301 -2.84 -25.90 14.37
C ARG A 301 -3.09 -26.52 13.01
N GLY A 302 -2.14 -26.38 12.11
CA GLY A 302 -2.18 -26.97 10.77
C GLY A 302 -0.87 -26.75 10.04
#